data_a98ce40c70343d702d35d2f979521a1d
#
_entry.id   a98ce40c70343d702d35d2f979521a1d
#
_cell.length_a   1.000
_cell.length_b   1.000
_cell.length_c   1.000
_cell.angle_alpha   90.00
_cell.angle_beta   90.00
_cell.angle_gamma   90.00
#
_symmetry.space_group_name_H-M   'P 1'
#
loop_
_entity.id
_entity.type
_entity.pdbx_description
1 polymer ?
#
loop_
_entity_poly.entity_id
_entity_poly.type
_entity_poly.pdbx_seq_one_letter_code
_entity_poly.pdbx_strand_id
1 'polypeptide(L)'
;RLEKKEKKNMVDISVVEYERYLMNCIRKAIRSKDPECKDPIPGCEHTKPSIDFIKHILDEAYESGKHYDVSQMRKNVYAHAMSSTNNKRYCTDLVRKMKWYSEDVALQIENDHKGTIAFFDIEVFPNVNMVNWKVAGKEHPVVRLINPKPEDINELLKYDLIGFNCRKYDNHILHAMRLGYSPQKVYEVSSSIIAGNPDGYFREAWDYSLTDIYDFSSKKQSLKKFEIELGIHHKELGMDWNQPVPEDRWAEVDEYCD
;
A
#
# COMPACT_ATOMS: atom_id res chain seq x y z
N ARG A 1 -7.65 19.67 41.29
CA ARG A 1 -8.51 18.56 41.81
C ARG A 1 -9.53 18.11 40.78
N LEU A 2 -9.19 17.91 39.51
CA LEU A 2 -10.07 17.31 38.46
C LEU A 2 -9.30 16.62 37.32
N GLU A 3 -8.04 16.25 37.54
CA GLU A 3 -7.22 15.54 36.53
C GLU A 3 -6.82 14.14 37.00
N LYS A 4 -7.74 13.37 37.54
CA LYS A 4 -7.59 11.95 37.82
C LYS A 4 -8.90 11.22 37.52
N LYS A 5 -9.34 11.29 36.25
CA LYS A 5 -10.39 10.38 35.80
C LYS A 5 -9.80 9.50 34.69
N GLU A 6 -9.56 8.26 35.10
CA GLU A 6 -9.64 7.05 34.29
C GLU A 6 -8.64 6.91 33.12
N LYS A 7 -7.40 6.63 33.45
CA LYS A 7 -6.71 5.60 32.68
C LYS A 7 -7.46 4.29 32.91
N LYS A 8 -8.50 4.06 32.14
CA LYS A 8 -9.12 2.75 32.01
C LYS A 8 -7.98 1.80 31.63
N ASN A 9 -7.75 0.76 32.40
CA ASN A 9 -6.79 -0.31 32.11
C ASN A 9 -7.08 -0.83 30.69
N MET A 10 -6.35 -0.33 29.71
CA MET A 10 -6.34 -0.95 28.38
C MET A 10 -5.65 -2.28 28.56
N VAL A 11 -6.42 -3.35 28.55
CA VAL A 11 -5.91 -4.71 28.43
C VAL A 11 -5.14 -4.75 27.11
N ASP A 12 -3.90 -5.17 27.16
CA ASP A 12 -3.06 -5.33 25.98
C ASP A 12 -3.57 -6.54 25.20
N ILE A 13 -4.56 -6.32 24.35
CA ILE A 13 -5.18 -7.36 23.53
C ILE A 13 -4.30 -7.55 22.30
N SER A 14 -3.91 -8.79 22.01
CA SER A 14 -3.16 -9.09 20.78
C SER A 14 -3.93 -8.63 19.53
N VAL A 15 -3.20 -8.34 18.43
CA VAL A 15 -3.82 -7.93 17.16
C VAL A 15 -4.88 -8.92 16.71
N VAL A 16 -4.62 -10.23 16.84
CA VAL A 16 -5.56 -11.31 16.47
C VAL A 16 -6.84 -11.28 17.30
N GLU A 17 -6.73 -11.02 18.60
CA GLU A 17 -7.90 -10.92 19.49
C GLU A 17 -8.70 -9.66 19.20
N TYR A 18 -8.02 -8.56 18.85
CA TYR A 18 -8.66 -7.33 18.45
C TYR A 18 -9.41 -7.46 17.12
N GLU A 19 -8.81 -8.07 16.11
CA GLU A 19 -9.49 -8.39 14.85
C GLU A 19 -10.72 -9.28 15.08
N ARG A 20 -10.62 -10.25 15.97
CA ARG A 20 -11.75 -11.11 16.35
C ARG A 20 -12.87 -10.31 17.02
N TYR A 21 -12.53 -9.41 17.93
CA TYR A 21 -13.48 -8.51 18.58
C TYR A 21 -14.19 -7.62 17.54
N LEU A 22 -13.41 -6.96 16.69
CA LEU A 22 -13.89 -6.07 15.64
C LEU A 22 -14.83 -6.84 14.68
N MET A 23 -14.43 -8.04 14.25
CA MET A 23 -15.25 -8.87 13.40
C MET A 23 -16.56 -9.30 14.07
N ASN A 24 -16.56 -9.52 15.37
CA ASN A 24 -17.79 -9.82 16.13
C ASN A 24 -18.74 -8.62 16.18
N CYS A 25 -18.23 -7.40 16.33
CA CYS A 25 -19.03 -6.17 16.27
C CYS A 25 -19.68 -6.02 14.87
N ILE A 26 -18.88 -6.22 13.81
CA ILE A 26 -19.37 -6.15 12.42
C ILE A 26 -20.40 -7.27 12.16
N ARG A 27 -20.18 -8.49 12.66
CA ARG A 27 -21.15 -9.61 12.55
C ARG A 27 -22.47 -9.29 13.21
N LYS A 28 -22.44 -8.72 14.42
CA LYS A 28 -23.65 -8.26 15.10
C LYS A 28 -24.41 -7.24 14.26
N ALA A 29 -23.70 -6.24 13.71
CA ALA A 29 -24.26 -5.23 12.85
C ALA A 29 -24.90 -5.85 11.58
N ILE A 30 -24.25 -6.81 10.93
CA ILE A 30 -24.76 -7.46 9.71
C ILE A 30 -25.97 -8.39 10.01
N ARG A 31 -25.99 -9.01 11.19
CA ARG A 31 -27.04 -9.97 11.58
C ARG A 31 -28.25 -9.34 12.24
N SER A 32 -28.18 -8.09 12.65
CA SER A 32 -29.29 -7.44 13.37
C SER A 32 -30.50 -7.29 12.45
N LYS A 33 -31.26 -8.37 12.35
CA LYS A 33 -32.59 -8.42 11.69
C LYS A 33 -33.72 -8.29 12.70
N ASP A 34 -33.37 -8.06 13.97
CA ASP A 34 -34.35 -8.08 15.04
C ASP A 34 -35.09 -6.74 15.09
N PRO A 35 -36.41 -6.73 14.81
CA PRO A 35 -37.23 -5.54 14.97
C PRO A 35 -37.32 -5.09 16.43
N GLU A 36 -36.94 -5.93 17.39
CA GLU A 36 -36.88 -5.62 18.82
C GLU A 36 -35.45 -5.34 19.33
N CYS A 37 -34.50 -5.11 18.42
CA CYS A 37 -33.13 -4.81 18.82
C CYS A 37 -33.09 -3.60 19.75
N LYS A 38 -32.92 -3.88 21.05
CA LYS A 38 -32.89 -2.88 22.13
C LYS A 38 -31.54 -2.18 22.24
N ASP A 39 -30.52 -2.65 21.53
CA ASP A 39 -29.26 -1.93 21.39
C ASP A 39 -29.49 -0.76 20.43
N PRO A 40 -29.31 0.48 20.88
CA PRO A 40 -29.43 1.64 20.02
C PRO A 40 -28.23 1.71 19.07
N ILE A 41 -28.23 0.85 18.05
CA ILE A 41 -27.30 0.94 16.95
C ILE A 41 -27.87 2.00 16.00
N PRO A 42 -27.29 3.20 15.93
CA PRO A 42 -27.75 4.23 15.02
C PRO A 42 -27.75 3.68 13.59
N GLY A 43 -28.91 3.70 12.92
CA GLY A 43 -29.07 3.21 11.56
C GLY A 43 -29.47 1.74 11.41
N CYS A 44 -29.85 1.07 12.48
CA CYS A 44 -30.46 -0.27 12.43
C CYS A 44 -31.93 -0.13 12.00
N GLU A 45 -32.18 0.17 10.74
CA GLU A 45 -33.47 -0.05 10.10
C GLU A 45 -33.57 -1.50 9.67
N HIS A 46 -34.02 -2.34 10.54
CA HIS A 46 -34.67 -3.66 10.44
C HIS A 46 -34.21 -4.72 9.44
N THR A 47 -33.32 -4.46 8.46
CA THR A 47 -32.90 -5.49 7.50
C THR A 47 -31.44 -5.45 7.08
N LYS A 48 -30.78 -4.32 7.23
CA LYS A 48 -29.38 -4.16 6.82
C LYS A 48 -28.70 -3.14 7.73
N PRO A 49 -27.53 -3.45 8.31
CA PRO A 49 -26.76 -2.42 9.02
C PRO A 49 -26.43 -1.32 8.03
N SER A 50 -26.56 -0.08 8.46
CA SER A 50 -26.10 1.01 7.61
C SER A 50 -24.59 0.87 7.39
N ILE A 51 -24.16 1.17 6.17
CA ILE A 51 -22.73 1.25 5.86
C ILE A 51 -22.04 2.23 6.83
N ASP A 52 -22.75 3.27 7.24
CA ASP A 52 -22.25 4.29 8.17
C ASP A 52 -21.99 3.75 9.57
N PHE A 53 -22.80 2.81 10.06
CA PHE A 53 -22.52 2.16 11.34
C PHE A 53 -21.27 1.28 11.30
N ILE A 54 -21.08 0.52 10.20
CA ILE A 54 -19.88 -0.29 10.05
C ILE A 54 -18.64 0.59 9.86
N LYS A 55 -18.77 1.72 9.15
CA LYS A 55 -17.72 2.74 9.08
C LYS A 55 -17.36 3.26 10.47
N HIS A 56 -18.34 3.58 11.29
CA HIS A 56 -18.11 4.04 12.65
C HIS A 56 -17.32 3.01 13.47
N ILE A 57 -17.65 1.72 13.40
CA ILE A 57 -16.87 0.67 14.08
C ILE A 57 -15.41 0.68 13.61
N LEU A 58 -15.17 0.87 12.30
CA LEU A 58 -13.81 0.89 11.76
C LEU A 58 -13.08 2.19 12.11
N ASP A 59 -13.79 3.32 12.17
CA ASP A 59 -13.25 4.60 12.62
C ASP A 59 -12.81 4.53 14.08
N GLU A 60 -13.65 4.00 14.98
CA GLU A 60 -13.30 3.78 16.39
C GLU A 60 -12.11 2.82 16.54
N ALA A 61 -12.06 1.76 15.71
CA ALA A 61 -10.94 0.84 15.70
C ALA A 61 -9.63 1.54 15.35
N TYR A 62 -9.67 2.39 14.35
CA TYR A 62 -8.52 3.20 13.93
C TYR A 62 -8.08 4.19 15.01
N GLU A 63 -9.00 4.97 15.55
CA GLU A 63 -8.72 5.95 16.61
C GLU A 63 -8.18 5.30 17.88
N SER A 64 -8.49 4.03 18.12
CA SER A 64 -7.92 3.26 19.25
C SER A 64 -6.43 2.96 19.10
N GLY A 65 -5.81 3.29 17.94
CA GLY A 65 -4.40 3.01 17.62
C GLY A 65 -4.11 1.52 17.41
N LYS A 66 -5.14 0.70 17.26
CA LYS A 66 -5.00 -0.74 16.98
C LYS A 66 -5.18 -1.00 15.49
N HIS A 67 -4.27 -1.77 14.95
CA HIS A 67 -4.25 -2.13 13.53
C HIS A 67 -4.97 -3.45 13.28
N TYR A 68 -5.46 -3.62 12.04
CA TYR A 68 -6.05 -4.86 11.56
C TYR A 68 -5.65 -5.11 10.10
N ASP A 69 -5.58 -6.38 9.70
CA ASP A 69 -5.33 -6.74 8.30
C ASP A 69 -6.56 -6.38 7.46
N VAL A 70 -6.45 -5.29 6.71
CA VAL A 70 -7.51 -4.76 5.85
C VAL A 70 -7.96 -5.77 4.81
N SER A 71 -7.01 -6.49 4.18
CA SER A 71 -7.33 -7.48 3.15
C SER A 71 -8.11 -8.65 3.71
N GLN A 72 -7.67 -9.17 4.85
CA GLN A 72 -8.36 -10.26 5.53
C GLN A 72 -9.72 -9.81 6.09
N MET A 73 -9.79 -8.60 6.65
CA MET A 73 -11.04 -8.04 7.17
C MET A 73 -12.08 -7.86 6.06
N ARG A 74 -11.69 -7.37 4.89
CA ARG A 74 -12.56 -7.26 3.71
C ARG A 74 -13.14 -8.62 3.30
N LYS A 75 -12.30 -9.65 3.20
CA LYS A 75 -12.71 -11.01 2.87
C LYS A 75 -13.71 -11.54 3.91
N ASN A 76 -13.42 -11.34 5.19
CA ASN A 76 -14.26 -11.79 6.29
C ASN A 76 -15.63 -11.09 6.28
N VAL A 77 -15.66 -9.77 6.09
CA VAL A 77 -16.91 -8.98 6.00
C VAL A 77 -17.74 -9.42 4.80
N TYR A 78 -17.11 -9.58 3.64
CA TYR A 78 -17.80 -10.05 2.44
C TYR A 78 -18.42 -11.45 2.63
N ALA A 79 -17.62 -12.40 3.10
CA ALA A 79 -18.07 -13.77 3.32
C ALA A 79 -19.23 -13.81 4.33
N HIS A 80 -19.12 -13.04 5.42
CA HIS A 80 -20.15 -12.98 6.44
C HIS A 80 -21.43 -12.31 5.94
N ALA A 81 -21.32 -11.22 5.20
CA ALA A 81 -22.46 -10.55 4.58
C ALA A 81 -23.15 -11.47 3.55
N MET A 82 -22.38 -12.23 2.76
CA MET A 82 -22.94 -13.24 1.83
C MET A 82 -23.71 -14.32 2.56
N SER A 83 -23.18 -14.88 3.64
CA SER A 83 -23.87 -15.90 4.43
C SER A 83 -25.14 -15.41 5.11
N SER A 84 -25.20 -14.11 5.42
CA SER A 84 -26.32 -13.50 6.14
C SER A 84 -27.44 -12.97 5.22
N THR A 85 -27.07 -12.47 4.05
CA THR A 85 -28.03 -11.79 3.16
C THR A 85 -28.25 -12.51 1.83
N ASN A 86 -27.34 -13.37 1.43
CA ASN A 86 -27.29 -14.02 0.11
C ASN A 86 -27.48 -13.03 -1.06
N ASN A 87 -27.04 -11.79 -0.88
CA ASN A 87 -27.17 -10.71 -1.84
C ASN A 87 -25.80 -10.20 -2.27
N LYS A 88 -25.28 -10.76 -3.38
CA LYS A 88 -23.97 -10.45 -3.91
C LYS A 88 -23.76 -8.94 -4.17
N ARG A 89 -24.79 -8.27 -4.72
CA ARG A 89 -24.69 -6.83 -5.01
C ARG A 89 -24.53 -6.02 -3.73
N TYR A 90 -25.35 -6.31 -2.73
CA TYR A 90 -25.23 -5.66 -1.41
C TYR A 90 -23.87 -5.90 -0.78
N CYS A 91 -23.38 -7.14 -0.78
CA CYS A 91 -22.09 -7.48 -0.17
C CYS A 91 -20.93 -6.77 -0.89
N THR A 92 -20.96 -6.72 -2.21
CA THR A 92 -19.97 -6.00 -3.01
C THR A 92 -20.00 -4.50 -2.73
N ASP A 93 -21.19 -3.91 -2.68
CA ASP A 93 -21.38 -2.49 -2.39
C ASP A 93 -20.97 -2.15 -0.96
N LEU A 94 -21.27 -3.02 0.01
CA LEU A 94 -20.86 -2.88 1.40
C LEU A 94 -19.34 -2.77 1.50
N VAL A 95 -18.62 -3.77 0.99
CA VAL A 95 -17.15 -3.81 1.07
C VAL A 95 -16.51 -2.66 0.30
N ARG A 96 -17.06 -2.28 -0.86
CA ARG A 96 -16.54 -1.19 -1.69
C ARG A 96 -16.72 0.19 -1.05
N LYS A 97 -17.85 0.44 -0.39
CA LYS A 97 -18.21 1.74 0.18
C LYS A 97 -17.70 1.95 1.60
N MET A 98 -17.26 0.89 2.28
CA MET A 98 -16.68 1.00 3.61
C MET A 98 -15.33 1.72 3.53
N LYS A 99 -15.07 2.54 4.54
CA LYS A 99 -13.76 3.14 4.76
C LYS A 99 -12.88 2.09 5.43
N TRP A 100 -11.83 1.68 4.76
CA TRP A 100 -10.87 0.73 5.26
C TRP A 100 -9.59 1.50 5.60
N TYR A 101 -9.13 1.36 6.83
CA TYR A 101 -7.83 1.88 7.22
C TYR A 101 -6.80 0.79 6.95
N SER A 102 -5.83 1.10 6.09
CA SER A 102 -4.61 0.32 6.00
C SER A 102 -3.60 0.90 7.00
N GLU A 103 -2.56 0.14 7.30
CA GLU A 103 -1.39 0.69 8.01
C GLU A 103 -0.84 1.93 7.29
N ASP A 104 -1.02 1.98 5.96
CA ASP A 104 -0.67 3.12 5.12
C ASP A 104 -1.46 4.40 5.44
N VAL A 105 -2.69 4.29 5.92
CA VAL A 105 -3.48 5.45 6.35
C VAL A 105 -3.14 5.85 7.78
N ALA A 106 -2.76 4.89 8.64
CA ALA A 106 -2.24 5.17 9.98
C ALA A 106 -0.90 5.92 9.92
N LEU A 107 -0.13 5.68 8.88
CA LEU A 107 1.04 6.45 8.47
C LEU A 107 0.63 7.61 7.51
N GLN A 108 -0.45 8.30 7.72
CA GLN A 108 -0.51 9.71 7.37
C GLN A 108 0.48 10.41 8.32
N ILE A 109 1.75 10.12 8.08
CA ILE A 109 2.85 10.97 8.42
C ILE A 109 2.39 12.35 7.98
N GLU A 110 2.36 13.30 8.90
CA GLU A 110 2.32 14.70 8.53
C GLU A 110 3.32 14.81 7.39
N ASN A 111 2.81 14.99 6.20
CA ASN A 111 3.67 14.88 5.02
C ASN A 111 4.37 16.22 4.87
N ASP A 112 5.43 16.41 5.68
CA ASP A 112 6.26 17.62 5.71
C ASP A 112 6.83 17.95 4.32
N HIS A 113 6.79 16.97 3.40
CA HIS A 113 7.30 17.10 2.04
C HIS A 113 6.18 17.14 0.98
N LYS A 114 4.90 17.25 1.38
CA LYS A 114 3.79 17.38 0.42
C LYS A 114 3.99 18.58 -0.50
N GLY A 115 3.94 18.33 -1.81
CA GLY A 115 4.26 19.32 -2.84
C GLY A 115 5.74 19.36 -3.23
N THR A 116 6.60 18.58 -2.55
CA THR A 116 7.99 18.42 -2.95
C THR A 116 8.14 17.21 -3.85
N ILE A 117 8.57 17.43 -5.08
CA ILE A 117 8.71 16.37 -6.09
C ILE A 117 9.99 15.58 -5.84
N ALA A 118 9.90 14.26 -5.93
CA ALA A 118 11.05 13.36 -6.02
C ALA A 118 10.92 12.45 -7.25
N PHE A 119 12.01 12.34 -8.00
CA PHE A 119 12.16 11.35 -9.07
C PHE A 119 12.73 10.07 -8.50
N PHE A 120 12.29 8.92 -8.99
CA PHE A 120 12.77 7.62 -8.51
C PHE A 120 12.81 6.59 -9.62
N ASP A 121 13.68 5.61 -9.44
CA ASP A 121 13.78 4.41 -10.27
C ASP A 121 14.16 3.19 -9.42
N ILE A 122 13.91 1.98 -9.93
CA ILE A 122 14.06 0.73 -9.17
C ILE A 122 14.66 -0.36 -10.04
N GLU A 123 15.66 -1.05 -9.46
CA GLU A 123 16.24 -2.25 -10.06
C GLU A 123 15.99 -3.46 -9.16
N VAL A 124 15.53 -4.57 -9.76
CA VAL A 124 15.16 -5.79 -9.04
C VAL A 124 15.88 -7.00 -9.59
N PHE A 125 16.68 -7.63 -8.71
CA PHE A 125 17.34 -8.91 -8.98
C PHE A 125 16.97 -9.93 -7.89
N PRO A 126 17.22 -11.24 -8.10
CA PRO A 126 16.84 -12.26 -7.14
C PRO A 126 17.37 -12.06 -5.70
N ASN A 127 18.52 -11.42 -5.55
CA ASN A 127 19.21 -11.24 -4.27
C ASN A 127 19.41 -9.78 -3.87
N VAL A 128 19.11 -8.83 -4.73
CA VAL A 128 19.30 -7.40 -4.45
C VAL A 128 18.23 -6.56 -5.12
N ASN A 129 17.74 -5.59 -4.37
CA ASN A 129 16.83 -4.54 -4.86
C ASN A 129 17.50 -3.19 -4.61
N MET A 130 17.42 -2.32 -5.60
CA MET A 130 17.95 -0.97 -5.49
C MET A 130 16.84 0.03 -5.76
N VAL A 131 16.81 1.10 -4.98
CA VAL A 131 15.90 2.22 -5.14
C VAL A 131 16.72 3.49 -5.11
N ASN A 132 16.82 4.17 -6.24
CA ASN A 132 17.47 5.45 -6.34
C ASN A 132 16.42 6.54 -6.48
N TRP A 133 16.60 7.63 -5.75
CA TRP A 133 15.67 8.74 -5.82
C TRP A 133 16.36 10.08 -5.56
N LYS A 134 15.76 11.13 -6.07
CA LYS A 134 16.29 12.48 -5.94
C LYS A 134 15.17 13.49 -5.86
N VAL A 135 15.25 14.39 -4.89
CA VAL A 135 14.38 15.57 -4.85
C VAL A 135 14.68 16.45 -6.07
N ALA A 136 13.64 17.03 -6.66
CA ALA A 136 13.77 17.93 -7.80
C ALA A 136 14.69 19.12 -7.46
N GLY A 137 15.66 19.39 -8.34
CA GLY A 137 16.67 20.42 -8.18
C GLY A 137 18.08 19.85 -8.30
N LYS A 138 18.99 20.67 -8.84
CA LYS A 138 20.39 20.24 -9.05
C LYS A 138 21.20 20.12 -7.75
N GLU A 139 20.78 20.85 -6.73
CA GLU A 139 21.42 20.93 -5.42
C GLU A 139 21.21 19.69 -4.56
N HIS A 140 20.18 18.89 -4.85
CA HIS A 140 19.88 17.70 -4.07
C HIS A 140 20.69 16.50 -4.56
N PRO A 141 21.32 15.75 -3.64
CA PRO A 141 22.01 14.51 -4.00
C PRO A 141 21.03 13.40 -4.36
N VAL A 142 21.52 12.42 -5.12
CA VAL A 142 20.80 11.15 -5.29
C VAL A 142 20.90 10.35 -4.00
N VAL A 143 19.78 9.87 -3.51
CA VAL A 143 19.71 8.92 -2.39
C VAL A 143 19.67 7.52 -2.99
N ARG A 144 20.60 6.67 -2.55
CA ARG A 144 20.79 5.30 -3.04
C ARG A 144 20.49 4.32 -1.93
N LEU A 145 19.56 3.42 -2.19
CA LEU A 145 19.10 2.43 -1.23
C LEU A 145 19.33 1.02 -1.79
N ILE A 146 20.14 0.23 -1.11
CA ILE A 146 20.39 -1.17 -1.45
C ILE A 146 19.64 -2.04 -0.43
N ASN A 147 18.75 -2.90 -0.91
CA ASN A 147 17.88 -3.71 -0.07
C ASN A 147 17.16 -2.86 1.00
N PRO A 148 16.37 -1.85 0.58
CA PRO A 148 15.78 -0.89 1.50
C PRO A 148 14.86 -1.57 2.52
N LYS A 149 14.84 -1.00 3.72
CA LYS A 149 13.90 -1.38 4.77
C LYS A 149 12.55 -0.67 4.59
N PRO A 150 11.48 -1.13 5.23
CA PRO A 150 10.19 -0.45 5.20
C PRO A 150 10.25 1.04 5.55
N GLU A 151 11.12 1.42 6.50
CA GLU A 151 11.30 2.79 6.95
C GLU A 151 11.87 3.69 5.85
N ASP A 152 12.81 3.15 5.06
CA ASP A 152 13.43 3.88 3.94
C ASP A 152 12.40 4.16 2.84
N ILE A 153 11.54 3.19 2.56
CA ILE A 153 10.45 3.35 1.60
C ILE A 153 9.38 4.32 2.13
N ASN A 154 9.06 4.27 3.42
CA ASN A 154 8.14 5.22 4.03
C ASN A 154 8.68 6.65 3.95
N GLU A 155 10.00 6.86 4.04
CA GLU A 155 10.62 8.17 3.85
C GLU A 155 10.43 8.68 2.42
N LEU A 156 10.70 7.84 1.42
CA LEU A 156 10.48 8.17 0.00
C LEU A 156 9.01 8.52 -0.28
N LEU A 157 8.07 7.79 0.30
CA LEU A 157 6.63 7.99 0.09
C LEU A 157 6.07 9.29 0.70
N LYS A 158 6.88 10.07 1.42
CA LYS A 158 6.51 11.42 1.88
C LYS A 158 6.52 12.46 0.76
N TYR A 159 7.20 12.18 -0.33
CA TYR A 159 7.35 13.06 -1.47
C TYR A 159 6.28 12.81 -2.53
N ASP A 160 6.02 13.81 -3.36
CA ASP A 160 5.22 13.65 -4.57
C ASP A 160 6.07 12.95 -5.64
N LEU A 161 5.88 11.64 -5.79
CA LEU A 161 6.73 10.80 -6.62
C LEU A 161 6.42 10.96 -8.10
N ILE A 162 7.48 11.06 -8.91
CA ILE A 162 7.42 11.02 -10.38
C ILE A 162 8.37 9.94 -10.88
N GLY A 163 7.86 9.06 -11.73
CA GLY A 163 8.65 8.01 -12.36
C GLY A 163 8.28 7.81 -13.81
N PHE A 164 8.92 6.84 -14.47
CA PHE A 164 8.66 6.45 -15.84
C PHE A 164 8.07 5.05 -15.92
N ASN A 165 6.84 4.90 -16.40
CA ASN A 165 6.06 3.64 -16.41
C ASN A 165 5.88 3.01 -15.01
N CYS A 166 5.96 3.84 -13.97
CA CYS A 166 6.07 3.42 -12.58
C CYS A 166 4.78 2.88 -11.99
N ARG A 167 3.61 3.35 -12.43
CA ARG A 167 2.32 2.92 -11.84
C ARG A 167 2.04 1.44 -11.98
N LYS A 168 2.49 0.84 -13.08
CA LYS A 168 2.24 -0.57 -13.39
C LYS A 168 3.32 -1.51 -12.89
N TYR A 169 4.44 -0.98 -12.42
CA TYR A 169 5.56 -1.78 -11.98
C TYR A 169 6.15 -1.24 -10.67
N ASP A 170 6.90 -0.15 -10.70
CA ASP A 170 7.70 0.34 -9.58
C ASP A 170 6.88 0.60 -8.31
N ASN A 171 5.68 1.15 -8.45
CA ASN A 171 4.79 1.37 -7.32
C ASN A 171 4.48 0.06 -6.56
N HIS A 172 4.30 -1.04 -7.27
CA HIS A 172 4.02 -2.35 -6.67
C HIS A 172 5.27 -2.96 -6.04
N ILE A 173 6.43 -2.72 -6.63
CA ILE A 173 7.72 -3.12 -6.09
C ILE A 173 8.01 -2.35 -4.79
N LEU A 174 7.82 -1.02 -4.78
CA LEU A 174 7.91 -0.20 -3.55
C LEU A 174 6.98 -0.73 -2.46
N HIS A 175 5.76 -1.10 -2.82
CA HIS A 175 4.81 -1.65 -1.86
C HIS A 175 5.28 -2.98 -1.27
N ALA A 176 5.82 -3.89 -2.08
CA ALA A 176 6.39 -5.14 -1.61
C ALA A 176 7.56 -4.91 -0.64
N MET A 177 8.48 -3.97 -0.97
CA MET A 177 9.58 -3.58 -0.09
C MET A 177 9.06 -2.95 1.21
N ARG A 178 8.07 -2.09 1.14
CA ARG A 178 7.39 -1.47 2.28
C ARG A 178 6.77 -2.50 3.22
N LEU A 179 6.25 -3.60 2.70
CA LEU A 179 5.75 -4.72 3.50
C LEU A 179 6.87 -5.57 4.13
N GLY A 180 8.14 -5.22 3.90
CA GLY A 180 9.29 -5.94 4.44
C GLY A 180 9.58 -7.27 3.74
N TYR A 181 9.19 -7.39 2.47
CA TYR A 181 9.51 -8.59 1.69
C TYR A 181 11.03 -8.71 1.49
N SER A 182 11.54 -9.93 1.56
CA SER A 182 12.95 -10.20 1.23
C SER A 182 13.23 -9.90 -0.25
N PRO A 183 14.49 -9.66 -0.65
CA PRO A 183 14.85 -9.42 -2.06
C PRO A 183 14.31 -10.50 -2.99
N GLN A 184 14.46 -11.77 -2.62
CA GLN A 184 13.92 -12.89 -3.39
C GLN A 184 12.39 -12.79 -3.55
N LYS A 185 11.67 -12.39 -2.50
CA LYS A 185 10.20 -12.25 -2.56
C LYS A 185 9.77 -11.06 -3.41
N VAL A 186 10.51 -9.96 -3.37
CA VAL A 186 10.31 -8.80 -4.25
C VAL A 186 10.54 -9.21 -5.71
N TYR A 187 11.59 -9.98 -5.99
CA TYR A 187 11.84 -10.52 -7.33
C TYR A 187 10.71 -11.44 -7.83
N GLU A 188 10.10 -12.26 -6.97
CA GLU A 188 8.92 -13.06 -7.33
C GLU A 188 7.72 -12.17 -7.70
N VAL A 189 7.49 -11.07 -6.97
CA VAL A 189 6.47 -10.06 -7.30
C VAL A 189 6.77 -9.44 -8.66
N SER A 190 8.01 -9.01 -8.89
CA SER A 190 8.48 -8.47 -10.18
C SER A 190 8.19 -9.44 -11.33
N SER A 191 8.61 -10.69 -11.18
CA SER A 191 8.39 -11.75 -12.17
C SER A 191 6.90 -11.98 -12.46
N SER A 192 6.07 -11.91 -11.41
CA SER A 192 4.61 -12.04 -11.52
C SER A 192 4.01 -10.90 -12.33
N ILE A 193 4.43 -9.65 -12.06
CA ILE A 193 3.98 -8.47 -12.81
C ILE A 193 4.39 -8.56 -14.28
N ILE A 194 5.64 -8.90 -14.55
CA ILE A 194 6.18 -9.03 -15.93
C ILE A 194 5.43 -10.13 -16.72
N ALA A 195 5.06 -11.22 -16.05
CA ALA A 195 4.23 -12.28 -16.62
C ALA A 195 2.75 -11.88 -16.81
N GLY A 196 2.35 -10.70 -16.36
CA GLY A 196 0.96 -10.22 -16.42
C GLY A 196 0.01 -10.92 -15.45
N ASN A 197 0.57 -11.53 -14.39
CA ASN A 197 -0.23 -12.21 -13.38
C ASN A 197 -0.88 -11.19 -12.43
N PRO A 198 -2.22 -11.25 -12.22
CA PRO A 198 -2.93 -10.34 -11.32
C PRO A 198 -2.42 -10.36 -9.86
N ASP A 199 -1.83 -11.46 -9.42
CA ASP A 199 -1.35 -11.62 -8.04
C ASP A 199 -0.09 -10.78 -7.74
N GLY A 200 0.58 -10.24 -8.77
CA GLY A 200 1.71 -9.32 -8.61
C GLY A 200 1.31 -7.88 -8.26
N TYR A 201 0.01 -7.54 -8.33
CA TYR A 201 -0.45 -6.16 -8.17
C TYR A 201 -1.09 -5.92 -6.81
N PHE A 202 -0.69 -4.84 -6.17
CA PHE A 202 -1.24 -4.34 -4.91
C PHE A 202 -2.18 -3.17 -5.18
N ARG A 203 -3.36 -3.21 -4.61
CA ARG A 203 -4.34 -2.13 -4.79
C ARG A 203 -3.84 -0.79 -4.25
N GLU A 204 -3.16 -0.83 -3.13
CA GLU A 204 -2.66 0.32 -2.39
C GLU A 204 -1.52 1.04 -3.13
N ALA A 205 -0.84 0.33 -4.02
CA ALA A 205 0.33 0.85 -4.74
C ALA A 205 0.00 1.80 -5.90
N TRP A 206 -1.23 1.74 -6.44
CA TRP A 206 -1.59 2.49 -7.65
C TRP A 206 -1.46 4.01 -7.52
N ASP A 207 -1.59 4.52 -6.30
CA ASP A 207 -1.60 5.95 -6.00
C ASP A 207 -0.27 6.45 -5.39
N TYR A 208 0.79 5.63 -5.39
CA TYR A 208 2.09 6.03 -4.83
C TYR A 208 2.76 7.14 -5.62
N SER A 209 2.71 7.08 -6.94
CA SER A 209 3.27 8.14 -7.77
C SER A 209 2.22 9.17 -8.14
N LEU A 210 2.56 10.45 -7.97
CA LEU A 210 1.74 11.57 -8.40
C LEU A 210 1.58 11.58 -9.92
N THR A 211 2.68 11.32 -10.62
CA THR A 211 2.74 11.40 -12.08
C THR A 211 3.58 10.27 -12.63
N ASP A 212 3.04 9.61 -13.66
CA ASP A 212 3.80 8.69 -14.50
C ASP A 212 4.09 9.38 -15.83
N ILE A 213 5.37 9.63 -16.11
CA ILE A 213 5.81 10.33 -17.32
C ILE A 213 5.36 9.58 -18.59
N TYR A 214 5.30 8.25 -18.50
CA TYR A 214 4.84 7.42 -19.61
C TYR A 214 3.40 7.75 -20.04
N ASP A 215 2.53 8.15 -19.12
CA ASP A 215 1.13 8.49 -19.41
C ASP A 215 1.00 9.72 -20.32
N PHE A 216 1.92 10.67 -20.20
CA PHE A 216 1.94 11.91 -20.96
C PHE A 216 2.67 11.80 -22.31
N SER A 217 3.36 10.70 -22.54
CA SER A 217 4.06 10.48 -23.78
C SER A 217 3.08 10.25 -24.93
N SER A 218 3.18 11.06 -25.97
CA SER A 218 2.41 10.91 -27.22
C SER A 218 2.78 9.62 -27.97
N LYS A 219 4.03 9.19 -27.81
CA LYS A 219 4.55 7.93 -28.34
C LYS A 219 4.87 7.00 -27.18
N LYS A 220 4.22 5.86 -27.12
CA LYS A 220 4.49 4.82 -26.12
C LYS A 220 5.78 4.08 -26.51
N GLN A 221 6.91 4.56 -26.00
CA GLN A 221 8.25 4.04 -26.26
C GLN A 221 9.03 3.87 -24.95
N SER A 222 10.13 3.09 -24.98
CA SER A 222 10.97 2.87 -23.81
C SER A 222 11.72 4.13 -23.40
N LEU A 223 12.15 4.20 -22.12
CA LEU A 223 13.01 5.26 -21.61
C LEU A 223 14.28 5.41 -22.43
N LYS A 224 14.96 4.30 -22.75
CA LYS A 224 16.11 4.24 -23.66
C LYS A 224 15.91 5.03 -24.96
N LYS A 225 14.74 4.90 -25.56
CA LYS A 225 14.46 5.59 -26.83
C LYS A 225 14.31 7.11 -26.63
N PHE A 226 13.72 7.53 -25.49
CA PHE A 226 13.67 8.95 -25.13
C PHE A 226 15.06 9.51 -24.87
N GLU A 227 15.91 8.77 -24.17
CA GLU A 227 17.30 9.18 -23.91
C GLU A 227 18.07 9.39 -25.22
N ILE A 228 17.96 8.45 -26.16
CA ILE A 228 18.58 8.59 -27.48
C ILE A 228 18.05 9.81 -28.25
N GLU A 229 16.72 10.04 -28.24
CA GLU A 229 16.10 11.20 -28.90
C GLU A 229 16.53 12.52 -28.25
N LEU A 230 16.81 12.55 -26.96
CA LEU A 230 17.32 13.70 -26.21
C LEU A 230 18.84 13.87 -26.30
N GLY A 231 19.54 12.94 -26.96
CA GLY A 231 21.01 12.97 -27.05
C GLY A 231 21.71 12.58 -25.73
N ILE A 232 21.01 11.92 -24.84
CA ILE A 232 21.55 11.39 -23.59
C ILE A 232 22.19 10.03 -23.90
N HIS A 233 23.40 9.80 -23.37
CA HIS A 233 24.08 8.53 -23.57
C HIS A 233 23.37 7.46 -22.74
N HIS A 234 22.74 6.50 -23.44
CA HIS A 234 22.15 5.33 -22.79
C HIS A 234 23.23 4.36 -22.33
N LYS A 235 23.20 3.99 -21.06
CA LYS A 235 24.08 2.98 -20.46
C LYS A 235 23.32 1.65 -20.43
N GLU A 236 24.00 0.55 -20.78
CA GLU A 236 23.43 -0.80 -20.66
C GLU A 236 24.18 -1.55 -19.56
N LEU A 237 23.44 -2.17 -18.65
CA LEU A 237 24.03 -2.88 -17.52
C LEU A 237 24.74 -4.18 -17.92
N GLY A 238 24.29 -4.83 -19.00
CA GLY A 238 24.91 -6.06 -19.50
C GLY A 238 24.83 -7.27 -18.55
N MET A 239 23.89 -7.24 -17.60
CA MET A 239 23.62 -8.33 -16.64
C MET A 239 22.34 -9.07 -17.01
N ASP A 240 22.26 -10.35 -16.61
CA ASP A 240 21.02 -11.13 -16.71
C ASP A 240 20.14 -10.83 -15.48
N TRP A 241 19.01 -10.22 -15.71
CA TRP A 241 18.02 -9.84 -14.68
C TRP A 241 17.47 -11.02 -13.87
N ASN A 242 17.62 -12.24 -14.39
CA ASN A 242 17.15 -13.46 -13.75
C ASN A 242 18.22 -14.15 -12.92
N GLN A 243 19.42 -13.59 -12.83
CA GLN A 243 20.52 -14.15 -12.05
C GLN A 243 20.86 -13.28 -10.84
N PRO A 244 21.26 -13.89 -9.72
CA PRO A 244 21.79 -13.15 -8.58
C PRO A 244 23.01 -12.31 -8.99
N VAL A 245 23.06 -11.07 -8.51
CA VAL A 245 24.21 -10.17 -8.71
C VAL A 245 25.24 -10.38 -7.61
N PRO A 246 26.52 -10.65 -7.93
CA PRO A 246 27.58 -10.68 -6.94
C PRO A 246 27.69 -9.34 -6.19
N GLU A 247 27.97 -9.38 -4.88
CA GLU A 247 27.98 -8.18 -4.05
C GLU A 247 29.03 -7.14 -4.49
N ASP A 248 30.16 -7.60 -5.03
CA ASP A 248 31.22 -6.74 -5.59
C ASP A 248 30.77 -5.97 -6.85
N ARG A 249 29.65 -6.35 -7.45
CA ARG A 249 29.03 -5.67 -8.61
C ARG A 249 27.80 -4.83 -8.27
N TRP A 250 27.39 -4.78 -7.02
CA TRP A 250 26.22 -3.99 -6.63
C TRP A 250 26.38 -2.48 -6.94
N ALA A 251 27.57 -1.96 -6.79
CA ALA A 251 27.87 -0.56 -7.14
C ALA A 251 27.65 -0.26 -8.64
N GLU A 252 27.85 -1.26 -9.52
CA GLU A 252 27.60 -1.12 -10.96
C GLU A 252 26.11 -1.01 -11.26
N VAL A 253 25.29 -1.80 -10.55
CA VAL A 253 23.80 -1.74 -10.66
C VAL A 253 23.28 -0.42 -10.11
N ASP A 254 23.83 0.02 -8.97
CA ASP A 254 23.44 1.28 -8.35
C ASP A 254 23.75 2.49 -9.25
N GLU A 255 24.91 2.49 -9.91
CA GLU A 255 25.30 3.52 -10.89
C GLU A 255 24.43 3.48 -12.16
N TYR A 256 23.88 2.31 -12.50
CA TYR A 256 22.96 2.16 -13.63
C TYR A 256 21.57 2.73 -13.32
N CYS A 257 21.12 2.63 -12.07
CA CYS A 257 19.82 3.11 -11.58
C CYS A 257 19.77 4.66 -11.45
N ASP A 258 20.91 5.37 -11.56
CA ASP A 258 21.01 6.83 -11.50
C ASP A 258 20.56 7.50 -12.82
#